data_b6abd48ab642db39c2a87a1c5fc2491d
#
_entry.id   b6abd48ab642db39c2a87a1c5fc2491d
#
_cell.length_a   1.000
_cell.length_b   1.000
_cell.length_c   1.000
_cell.angle_alpha   90.00
_cell.angle_beta   90.00
_cell.angle_gamma   90.00
#
_symmetry.space_group_name_H-M   'P 1'
#
loop_
_entity.id
_entity.type
_entity.pdbx_description
1 polymer ?
#
loop_
_entity_poly.entity_id
_entity_poly.type
_entity_poly.pdbx_seq_one_letter_code
_entity_poly.pdbx_strand_id
1 'polypeptide(L)'
;KEKLGAMETFKLTWNALNGAISDEDVLNIVNKLDVVDDPENSAGRRSSYRILGMAVARAYGKSLADALNELVFAPIGMKDTGLDKEAEVTYTAKMGDESIVVGAPKLCAGEAGGVVSAYDLAHFGTVLLEGKLLDEEHTDIMLAPNACGLRTLNGWYYADSGIEQAQSALYINAQYGVSAAMLANAPSAKEDADETGAKSFVQRMRYEMDDVYLKAEDVQLERINDANVYSVLKLAVNEDQQEFVAGNDISLAEAAALENALPYAVTQNGVAVGFALLNADKDRGVYEIWRLMIDKRFQHKGFGTAAMKLAMAELKRMGAEKAQISVEIGNEAAIAMYQKLGFSFTGRMEYGEAYMECEL
;
A
#
# COMPACT_ATOMS: atom_id res chain seq x y z
N LYS A 1 -0.11 -34.86 14.89
CA LYS A 1 -0.01 -33.37 14.81
C LYS A 1 -0.89 -32.81 15.91
N GLU A 2 -0.32 -32.59 17.10
CA GLU A 2 -1.07 -32.00 18.19
C GLU A 2 -1.14 -30.47 17.98
N LYS A 3 -2.34 -29.97 17.68
CA LYS A 3 -2.61 -28.55 17.87
C LYS A 3 -2.50 -28.25 19.36
N LEU A 4 -1.72 -27.22 19.71
CA LEU A 4 -1.71 -26.68 21.07
C LEU A 4 -3.17 -26.54 21.56
N GLY A 5 -3.50 -27.13 22.70
CA GLY A 5 -4.82 -27.00 23.28
C GLY A 5 -5.12 -25.56 23.64
N ALA A 6 -6.40 -25.17 23.67
CA ALA A 6 -6.82 -23.81 23.98
C ALA A 6 -6.22 -23.29 25.30
N MET A 7 -6.10 -24.15 26.31
CA MET A 7 -5.49 -23.81 27.61
C MET A 7 -3.99 -23.60 27.52
N GLU A 8 -3.28 -24.35 26.69
CA GLU A 8 -1.84 -24.14 26.45
C GLU A 8 -1.60 -22.86 25.68
N THR A 9 -2.40 -22.60 24.64
CA THR A 9 -2.36 -21.32 23.90
C THR A 9 -2.64 -20.15 24.85
N PHE A 10 -3.64 -20.25 25.71
CA PHE A 10 -3.95 -19.20 26.70
C PHE A 10 -2.78 -18.97 27.67
N LYS A 11 -2.21 -20.05 28.26
CA LYS A 11 -1.05 -19.93 29.16
C LYS A 11 0.16 -19.32 28.47
N LEU A 12 0.42 -19.69 27.22
CA LEU A 12 1.53 -19.14 26.44
C LEU A 12 1.32 -17.65 26.15
N THR A 13 0.10 -17.27 25.77
CA THR A 13 -0.26 -15.86 25.53
C THR A 13 -0.17 -15.05 26.81
N TRP A 14 -0.69 -15.59 27.94
CA TRP A 14 -0.62 -14.94 29.25
C TRP A 14 0.82 -14.75 29.74
N ASN A 15 1.66 -15.79 29.61
CA ASN A 15 3.05 -15.72 29.99
C ASN A 15 3.85 -14.79 29.10
N ALA A 16 3.56 -14.74 27.79
CA ALA A 16 4.15 -13.79 26.87
C ALA A 16 3.83 -12.33 27.24
N LEU A 17 2.57 -12.06 27.56
CA LEU A 17 2.11 -10.72 27.98
C LEU A 17 2.78 -10.26 29.29
N ASN A 18 3.15 -11.19 30.15
CA ASN A 18 3.80 -10.90 31.43
C ASN A 18 5.35 -11.03 31.38
N GLY A 19 5.94 -11.21 30.20
CA GLY A 19 7.39 -11.37 30.05
C GLY A 19 7.96 -12.66 30.67
N ALA A 20 7.12 -13.67 30.89
CA ALA A 20 7.48 -14.92 31.56
C ALA A 20 7.85 -16.08 30.62
N ILE A 21 7.85 -15.87 29.30
CA ILE A 21 8.31 -16.89 28.34
C ILE A 21 9.81 -16.72 28.09
N SER A 22 10.57 -17.74 28.43
CA SER A 22 12.00 -17.80 28.12
C SER A 22 12.25 -18.08 26.62
N ASP A 23 13.44 -17.77 26.15
CA ASP A 23 13.87 -18.10 24.80
C ASP A 23 13.90 -19.62 24.56
N GLU A 24 14.20 -20.40 25.60
CA GLU A 24 14.17 -21.86 25.56
C GLU A 24 12.74 -22.40 25.36
N ASP A 25 11.74 -21.79 26.01
CA ASP A 25 10.33 -22.13 25.83
C ASP A 25 9.89 -21.88 24.39
N VAL A 26 10.30 -20.76 23.78
CA VAL A 26 9.99 -20.44 22.39
C VAL A 26 10.61 -21.44 21.44
N LEU A 27 11.89 -21.77 21.63
CA LEU A 27 12.57 -22.80 20.81
C LEU A 27 11.89 -24.16 20.94
N ASN A 28 11.49 -24.56 22.14
CA ASN A 28 10.79 -25.81 22.38
C ASN A 28 9.42 -25.86 21.70
N ILE A 29 8.73 -24.72 21.60
CA ILE A 29 7.45 -24.61 20.89
C ILE A 29 7.67 -24.69 19.38
N VAL A 30 8.61 -23.88 18.86
CA VAL A 30 8.91 -23.85 17.40
C VAL A 30 9.36 -25.21 16.89
N ASN A 31 10.18 -25.93 17.65
CA ASN A 31 10.62 -27.26 17.28
C ASN A 31 9.49 -28.32 17.22
N LYS A 32 8.33 -28.03 17.84
CA LYS A 32 7.14 -28.90 17.78
C LYS A 32 6.19 -28.54 16.64
N LEU A 33 6.36 -27.38 16.00
CA LEU A 33 5.54 -26.92 14.90
C LEU A 33 6.03 -27.52 13.58
N ASP A 34 5.09 -27.89 12.73
CA ASP A 34 5.44 -28.32 11.37
C ASP A 34 5.96 -27.12 10.56
N VAL A 35 6.96 -27.37 9.73
CA VAL A 35 7.40 -26.42 8.71
C VAL A 35 6.26 -26.23 7.72
N VAL A 36 5.85 -25.00 7.50
CA VAL A 36 4.89 -24.65 6.46
C VAL A 36 5.70 -24.18 5.25
N ASP A 37 5.64 -24.97 4.20
CA ASP A 37 6.35 -24.71 2.94
C ASP A 37 5.70 -23.63 2.06
N ASP A 38 5.15 -22.59 2.66
CA ASP A 38 4.57 -21.47 1.91
C ASP A 38 5.17 -20.16 2.39
N PRO A 39 6.29 -19.72 1.78
CA PRO A 39 6.93 -18.45 2.12
C PRO A 39 6.03 -17.25 1.82
N GLU A 40 5.14 -17.34 0.84
CA GLU A 40 4.27 -16.22 0.42
C GLU A 40 3.13 -15.95 1.41
N ASN A 41 2.66 -16.98 2.11
CA ASN A 41 1.65 -16.85 3.18
C ASN A 41 2.25 -16.74 4.59
N SER A 42 3.56 -16.69 4.71
CA SER A 42 4.26 -16.55 6.00
C SER A 42 4.36 -15.09 6.45
N ALA A 43 3.33 -14.28 6.24
CA ALA A 43 3.29 -12.90 6.73
C ALA A 43 3.76 -12.84 8.18
N GLY A 44 4.97 -12.35 8.38
CA GLY A 44 5.61 -11.93 9.61
C GLY A 44 5.24 -12.72 10.85
N ARG A 45 5.64 -13.99 10.94
CA ARG A 45 5.45 -14.71 12.20
C ARG A 45 6.33 -14.08 13.26
N ARG A 46 5.72 -13.51 14.28
CA ARG A 46 6.42 -12.86 15.40
C ARG A 46 7.56 -13.71 15.94
N SER A 47 7.35 -15.05 16.03
CA SER A 47 8.38 -16.02 16.47
C SER A 47 9.65 -16.01 15.61
N SER A 48 9.57 -15.74 14.32
CA SER A 48 10.75 -15.66 13.44
C SER A 48 11.64 -14.48 13.79
N TYR A 49 11.06 -13.32 14.07
CA TYR A 49 11.82 -12.14 14.52
C TYR A 49 12.46 -12.34 15.88
N ARG A 50 11.81 -13.08 16.78
CA ARG A 50 12.43 -13.44 18.06
C ARG A 50 13.66 -14.31 17.88
N ILE A 51 13.56 -15.36 17.06
CA ILE A 51 14.70 -16.24 16.75
C ILE A 51 15.84 -15.43 16.10
N LEU A 52 15.50 -14.53 15.18
CA LEU A 52 16.48 -13.64 14.56
C LEU A 52 17.15 -12.74 15.61
N GLY A 53 16.37 -12.15 16.52
CA GLY A 53 16.89 -11.35 17.63
C GLY A 53 17.84 -12.13 18.54
N MET A 54 17.52 -13.39 18.86
CA MET A 54 18.40 -14.29 19.61
C MET A 54 19.70 -14.58 18.86
N ALA A 55 19.62 -14.80 17.53
CA ALA A 55 20.79 -15.02 16.70
C ALA A 55 21.71 -13.79 16.66
N VAL A 56 21.12 -12.58 16.52
CA VAL A 56 21.87 -11.31 16.56
C VAL A 56 22.55 -11.13 17.92
N ALA A 57 21.83 -11.31 19.04
CA ALA A 57 22.37 -11.18 20.38
C ALA A 57 23.54 -12.15 20.61
N ARG A 58 23.39 -13.40 20.16
CA ARG A 58 24.44 -14.43 20.26
C ARG A 58 25.67 -14.09 19.41
N ALA A 59 25.45 -13.64 18.17
CA ALA A 59 26.54 -13.27 17.27
C ALA A 59 27.31 -12.04 17.77
N TYR A 60 26.58 -11.07 18.32
CA TYR A 60 27.18 -9.85 18.87
C TYR A 60 27.81 -10.03 20.27
N GLY A 61 27.43 -11.07 21.01
CA GLY A 61 27.93 -11.35 22.35
C GLY A 61 27.37 -10.45 23.44
N LYS A 62 26.29 -9.69 23.17
CA LYS A 62 25.57 -8.82 24.10
C LYS A 62 24.06 -9.02 23.95
N SER A 63 23.27 -8.32 24.76
CA SER A 63 21.82 -8.33 24.59
C SER A 63 21.40 -7.76 23.23
N LEU A 64 20.22 -8.14 22.73
CA LEU A 64 19.68 -7.56 21.49
C LEU A 64 19.46 -6.05 21.63
N ALA A 65 19.09 -5.57 22.82
CA ALA A 65 18.95 -4.15 23.12
C ALA A 65 20.27 -3.39 22.93
N ASP A 66 21.36 -3.93 23.50
CA ASP A 66 22.70 -3.35 23.32
C ASP A 66 23.14 -3.40 21.85
N ALA A 67 22.93 -4.54 21.18
CA ALA A 67 23.29 -4.69 19.76
C ALA A 67 22.57 -3.67 18.87
N LEU A 68 21.25 -3.51 19.02
CA LEU A 68 20.49 -2.55 18.25
C LEU A 68 20.86 -1.11 18.59
N ASN A 69 21.10 -0.82 19.88
CA ASN A 69 21.52 0.52 20.27
C ASN A 69 22.90 0.88 19.70
N GLU A 70 23.87 -0.02 19.79
CA GLU A 70 25.24 0.24 19.34
C GLU A 70 25.40 0.22 17.80
N LEU A 71 24.64 -0.65 17.10
CA LEU A 71 24.78 -0.84 15.65
C LEU A 71 23.79 -0.01 14.83
N VAL A 72 22.64 0.35 15.40
CA VAL A 72 21.56 1.01 14.66
C VAL A 72 21.19 2.35 15.29
N PHE A 73 20.68 2.38 16.53
CA PHE A 73 20.02 3.57 17.05
C PHE A 73 20.99 4.72 17.35
N ALA A 74 22.08 4.45 18.07
CA ALA A 74 23.07 5.47 18.43
C ALA A 74 23.83 6.03 17.22
N PRO A 75 24.32 5.22 16.26
CA PRO A 75 25.01 5.72 15.05
C PRO A 75 24.18 6.67 14.22
N ILE A 76 22.88 6.48 14.14
CA ILE A 76 21.99 7.34 13.36
C ILE A 76 21.24 8.38 14.22
N GLY A 77 21.51 8.45 15.50
CA GLY A 77 20.99 9.49 16.40
C GLY A 77 19.55 9.30 16.85
N MET A 78 19.02 8.09 16.87
CA MET A 78 17.69 7.74 17.39
C MET A 78 17.73 7.71 18.93
N LYS A 79 17.53 8.86 19.56
CA LYS A 79 17.70 9.02 21.01
C LYS A 79 16.52 8.54 21.83
N ASP A 80 15.32 8.55 21.22
CA ASP A 80 14.07 8.19 21.89
C ASP A 80 13.60 6.78 21.53
N THR A 81 14.54 5.92 21.14
CA THR A 81 14.32 4.55 20.70
C THR A 81 15.11 3.56 21.53
N GLY A 82 14.52 2.40 21.84
CA GLY A 82 15.18 1.30 22.55
C GLY A 82 14.24 0.15 22.86
N LEU A 83 14.82 -1.03 23.16
CA LEU A 83 14.05 -2.20 23.62
C LEU A 83 13.90 -2.23 25.15
N ASP A 84 14.72 -1.49 25.85
CA ASP A 84 14.79 -1.39 27.31
C ASP A 84 14.23 -0.08 27.86
N LYS A 85 13.75 0.80 26.98
CA LYS A 85 13.14 2.07 27.36
C LYS A 85 11.72 1.88 27.87
N GLU A 86 11.34 2.70 28.85
CA GLU A 86 9.95 2.83 29.27
C GLU A 86 9.19 3.73 28.29
N ALA A 87 8.00 3.30 27.90
CA ALA A 87 7.12 4.13 27.08
C ALA A 87 6.52 5.25 27.95
N GLU A 88 6.60 6.49 27.48
CA GLU A 88 5.94 7.63 28.13
C GLU A 88 4.40 7.55 28.05
N VAL A 89 3.88 6.81 27.07
CA VAL A 89 2.45 6.70 26.80
C VAL A 89 1.96 5.32 27.21
N THR A 90 0.99 5.29 28.11
CA THR A 90 0.23 4.09 28.46
C THR A 90 -1.01 3.98 27.59
N TYR A 91 -1.52 2.78 27.40
CA TYR A 91 -2.78 2.55 26.68
C TYR A 91 -3.83 1.92 27.61
N THR A 92 -5.08 2.08 27.23
CA THR A 92 -6.21 1.58 28.00
C THR A 92 -6.77 0.34 27.33
N ALA A 93 -6.74 -0.81 28.01
CA ALA A 93 -7.39 -2.03 27.54
C ALA A 93 -8.82 -2.13 28.11
N LYS A 94 -9.78 -2.56 27.29
CA LYS A 94 -11.13 -2.90 27.76
C LYS A 94 -11.17 -4.35 28.24
N MET A 95 -11.61 -4.57 29.47
CA MET A 95 -11.94 -5.88 30.01
C MET A 95 -13.42 -5.88 30.38
N GLY A 96 -14.29 -6.32 29.48
CA GLY A 96 -15.73 -6.14 29.60
C GLY A 96 -16.08 -4.65 29.51
N ASP A 97 -16.83 -4.13 30.49
CA ASP A 97 -17.22 -2.71 30.55
C ASP A 97 -16.17 -1.83 31.28
N GLU A 98 -15.14 -2.44 31.85
CA GLU A 98 -14.09 -1.71 32.58
C GLU A 98 -12.91 -1.38 31.68
N SER A 99 -12.33 -0.18 31.89
CA SER A 99 -11.11 0.28 31.22
C SER A 99 -9.94 0.19 32.17
N ILE A 100 -8.95 -0.61 31.83
CA ILE A 100 -7.73 -0.80 32.61
C ILE A 100 -6.57 -0.12 31.90
N VAL A 101 -5.82 0.72 32.62
CA VAL A 101 -4.57 1.29 32.10
C VAL A 101 -3.50 0.19 32.10
N VAL A 102 -3.00 -0.12 30.92
CA VAL A 102 -1.96 -1.14 30.73
C VAL A 102 -0.69 -0.42 30.34
N GLY A 103 0.40 -0.69 31.05
CA GLY A 103 1.73 -0.24 30.65
C GLY A 103 2.17 -0.93 29.33
N ALA A 104 3.21 -0.43 28.70
CA ALA A 104 3.77 -1.07 27.51
C ALA A 104 4.04 -2.55 27.81
N PRO A 105 3.50 -3.48 26.99
CA PRO A 105 3.72 -4.89 27.24
C PRO A 105 5.22 -5.16 27.16
N LYS A 106 5.78 -5.84 28.15
CA LYS A 106 7.13 -6.37 28.09
C LYS A 106 7.13 -7.56 27.13
N LEU A 107 6.98 -7.26 25.84
CA LEU A 107 7.01 -8.27 24.80
C LEU A 107 8.46 -8.64 24.50
N CYS A 108 8.64 -9.86 24.05
CA CYS A 108 9.94 -10.47 23.89
C CYS A 108 10.80 -9.73 22.85
N ALA A 109 12.04 -9.49 23.19
CA ALA A 109 13.03 -8.83 22.34
C ALA A 109 13.08 -9.42 20.90
N GLY A 110 12.96 -8.57 19.92
CA GLY A 110 12.93 -8.93 18.51
C GLY A 110 11.52 -9.13 17.89
N GLU A 111 10.53 -9.46 18.71
CA GLU A 111 9.15 -9.75 18.28
C GLU A 111 8.25 -8.50 18.38
N ALA A 112 8.41 -7.77 19.47
CA ALA A 112 7.72 -6.52 19.79
C ALA A 112 8.37 -5.89 21.03
N GLY A 113 7.82 -4.77 21.53
CA GLY A 113 8.25 -4.16 22.80
C GLY A 113 9.33 -3.10 22.64
N GLY A 114 9.70 -2.75 21.42
CA GLY A 114 10.52 -1.58 21.18
C GLY A 114 9.70 -0.30 21.41
N VAL A 115 10.31 0.66 22.08
CA VAL A 115 9.81 2.02 22.23
C VAL A 115 10.48 2.89 21.19
N VAL A 116 9.72 3.71 20.48
CA VAL A 116 10.22 4.61 19.44
C VAL A 116 9.39 5.89 19.44
N SER A 117 10.01 7.03 19.18
CA SER A 117 9.28 8.25 18.85
C SER A 117 8.92 8.27 17.37
N ALA A 118 7.86 9.00 16.99
CA ALA A 118 7.51 9.17 15.59
C ALA A 118 8.64 9.85 14.80
N TYR A 119 9.35 10.76 15.44
CA TYR A 119 10.52 11.41 14.85
C TYR A 119 11.64 10.41 14.54
N ASP A 120 12.04 9.59 15.51
CA ASP A 120 13.09 8.60 15.31
C ASP A 120 12.72 7.57 14.25
N LEU A 121 11.45 7.14 14.23
CA LEU A 121 10.98 6.17 13.24
C LEU A 121 10.99 6.77 11.82
N ALA A 122 10.58 8.02 11.64
CA ALA A 122 10.69 8.71 10.35
C ALA A 122 12.15 8.95 9.97
N HIS A 123 12.98 9.32 10.94
CA HIS A 123 14.42 9.52 10.73
C HIS A 123 15.12 8.23 10.28
N PHE A 124 14.77 7.09 10.85
CA PHE A 124 15.27 5.78 10.39
C PHE A 124 15.03 5.58 8.89
N GLY A 125 13.82 5.83 8.40
CA GLY A 125 13.51 5.72 6.98
C GLY A 125 14.31 6.71 6.11
N THR A 126 14.53 7.94 6.59
CA THR A 126 15.35 8.94 5.89
C THR A 126 16.81 8.48 5.79
N VAL A 127 17.40 8.02 6.87
CA VAL A 127 18.78 7.53 6.91
C VAL A 127 18.98 6.30 6.04
N LEU A 128 17.96 5.42 5.97
CA LEU A 128 17.96 4.26 5.07
C LEU A 128 17.98 4.71 3.60
N LEU A 129 17.13 5.67 3.22
CA LEU A 129 17.10 6.23 1.86
C LEU A 129 18.40 6.92 1.47
N GLU A 130 19.08 7.55 2.42
CA GLU A 130 20.37 8.23 2.21
C GLU A 130 21.57 7.26 2.14
N GLY A 131 21.33 5.93 2.31
CA GLY A 131 22.41 4.93 2.31
C GLY A 131 23.41 5.09 3.47
N LYS A 132 22.96 5.71 4.58
CA LYS A 132 23.84 5.97 5.73
C LYS A 132 23.76 4.89 6.81
N LEU A 133 22.78 4.00 6.73
CA LEU A 133 22.60 2.90 7.68
C LEU A 133 23.27 1.62 7.20
N LEU A 134 23.14 1.33 5.92
CA LEU A 134 23.66 0.13 5.27
C LEU A 134 24.49 0.55 4.04
N ASP A 135 25.37 -0.32 3.56
CA ASP A 135 26.00 -0.13 2.25
C ASP A 135 24.96 -0.29 1.11
N GLU A 136 25.38 0.00 -0.12
CA GLU A 136 24.51 0.01 -1.29
C GLU A 136 23.84 -1.37 -1.51
N GLU A 137 24.61 -2.45 -1.45
CA GLU A 137 24.12 -3.82 -1.64
C GLU A 137 23.03 -4.18 -0.62
N HIS A 138 23.27 -3.92 0.66
CA HIS A 138 22.32 -4.24 1.72
C HIS A 138 21.12 -3.29 1.75
N THR A 139 21.30 -2.03 1.31
CA THR A 139 20.19 -1.08 1.13
C THR A 139 19.25 -1.56 0.03
N ASP A 140 19.79 -2.02 -1.10
CA ASP A 140 19.00 -2.57 -2.21
C ASP A 140 18.26 -3.85 -1.80
N ILE A 141 18.89 -4.73 -1.03
CA ILE A 141 18.22 -5.92 -0.47
C ILE A 141 17.08 -5.51 0.45
N MET A 142 17.29 -4.53 1.33
CA MET A 142 16.25 -4.08 2.27
C MET A 142 15.08 -3.38 1.58
N LEU A 143 15.35 -2.65 0.50
CA LEU A 143 14.35 -1.95 -0.31
C LEU A 143 13.86 -2.79 -1.50
N ALA A 144 14.22 -4.07 -1.59
CA ALA A 144 13.59 -4.97 -2.56
C ALA A 144 12.11 -5.19 -2.22
N PRO A 145 11.25 -5.39 -3.23
CA PRO A 145 9.82 -5.58 -2.99
C PRO A 145 9.52 -6.72 -2.01
N ASN A 146 8.77 -6.40 -0.95
CA ASN A 146 8.38 -7.35 0.12
C ASN A 146 9.56 -8.06 0.81
N ALA A 147 10.73 -7.42 0.86
CA ALA A 147 11.91 -7.94 1.54
C ALA A 147 12.08 -7.36 2.95
N CYS A 148 12.81 -8.08 3.79
CA CYS A 148 13.29 -7.62 5.11
C CYS A 148 12.20 -6.98 6.02
N GLY A 149 10.95 -7.43 5.90
CA GLY A 149 9.84 -6.91 6.70
C GLY A 149 9.19 -5.63 6.19
N LEU A 150 9.72 -5.03 5.13
CA LEU A 150 9.06 -3.95 4.41
C LEU A 150 8.15 -4.54 3.33
N ARG A 151 6.91 -4.08 3.29
CA ARG A 151 5.94 -4.37 2.24
C ARG A 151 5.96 -3.24 1.21
N THR A 152 5.59 -3.54 -0.02
CA THR A 152 5.49 -2.55 -1.09
C THR A 152 4.06 -2.37 -1.55
N LEU A 153 3.67 -1.12 -1.76
CA LEU A 153 2.38 -0.78 -2.34
C LEU A 153 2.45 0.60 -2.98
N ASN A 154 2.15 0.70 -4.26
CA ASN A 154 2.09 1.96 -5.01
C ASN A 154 3.37 2.82 -4.86
N GLY A 155 4.55 2.23 -5.02
CA GLY A 155 5.83 2.95 -4.89
C GLY A 155 6.26 3.28 -3.47
N TRP A 156 5.45 2.93 -2.47
CA TRP A 156 5.81 3.06 -1.06
C TRP A 156 6.31 1.75 -0.50
N TYR A 157 7.40 1.80 0.25
CA TYR A 157 7.80 0.76 1.19
C TYR A 157 7.16 1.09 2.53
N TYR A 158 6.61 0.11 3.19
CA TYR A 158 5.98 0.34 4.48
C TYR A 158 6.09 -0.84 5.42
N ALA A 159 6.16 -0.53 6.70
CA ALA A 159 5.95 -1.47 7.79
C ALA A 159 4.90 -0.89 8.73
N ASP A 160 3.90 -1.68 9.06
CA ASP A 160 2.93 -1.34 10.07
C ASP A 160 2.85 -2.46 11.12
N SER A 161 2.64 -2.07 12.33
CA SER A 161 2.45 -2.98 13.45
C SER A 161 1.41 -2.41 14.39
N GLY A 162 0.69 -3.29 15.05
CA GLY A 162 -0.30 -2.87 16.04
C GLY A 162 -0.63 -4.00 17.00
N ILE A 163 -0.91 -3.60 18.21
CA ILE A 163 -1.72 -4.34 19.19
C ILE A 163 -3.06 -3.61 19.26
N GLU A 164 -4.10 -4.24 19.82
CA GLU A 164 -5.47 -3.69 19.80
C GLU A 164 -5.58 -2.19 20.15
N GLN A 165 -4.62 -1.62 20.85
CA GLN A 165 -4.68 -0.25 21.38
C GLN A 165 -3.50 0.62 21.04
N ALA A 166 -2.52 0.11 20.31
CA ALA A 166 -1.38 0.89 19.85
C ALA A 166 -1.01 0.49 18.43
N GLN A 167 -0.86 1.47 17.57
CA GLN A 167 -0.50 1.27 16.17
C GLN A 167 0.76 2.08 15.85
N SER A 168 1.61 1.51 15.03
CA SER A 168 2.77 2.18 14.47
C SER A 168 2.85 1.92 12.98
N ALA A 169 3.33 2.90 12.23
CA ALA A 169 3.63 2.71 10.82
C ALA A 169 4.82 3.56 10.40
N LEU A 170 5.60 3.00 9.52
CA LEU A 170 6.65 3.67 8.77
C LEU A 170 6.31 3.57 7.28
N TYR A 171 6.37 4.67 6.56
CA TYR A 171 6.25 4.76 5.12
C TYR A 171 7.50 5.42 4.54
N ILE A 172 8.06 4.81 3.51
CA ILE A 172 9.26 5.29 2.83
C ILE A 172 8.97 5.33 1.33
N ASN A 173 9.29 6.43 0.68
CA ASN A 173 9.22 6.54 -0.78
C ASN A 173 10.57 7.03 -1.30
N ALA A 174 11.30 6.14 -1.98
CA ALA A 174 12.63 6.43 -2.50
C ALA A 174 12.58 7.47 -3.64
N GLN A 175 11.52 7.48 -4.44
CA GLN A 175 11.38 8.40 -5.56
C GLN A 175 11.16 9.85 -5.10
N TYR A 176 10.39 10.04 -4.03
CA TYR A 176 10.18 11.37 -3.45
C TYR A 176 11.24 11.75 -2.42
N GLY A 177 12.11 10.82 -2.02
CA GLY A 177 13.06 11.04 -0.94
C GLY A 177 12.39 11.30 0.40
N VAL A 178 11.24 10.67 0.66
CA VAL A 178 10.39 10.96 1.81
C VAL A 178 10.26 9.75 2.73
N SER A 179 10.37 10.01 4.02
CA SER A 179 10.01 9.07 5.07
C SER A 179 8.99 9.71 6.02
N ALA A 180 7.95 8.96 6.36
CA ALA A 180 6.91 9.39 7.28
C ALA A 180 6.60 8.29 8.29
N ALA A 181 6.42 8.66 9.54
CA ALA A 181 6.05 7.73 10.60
C ALA A 181 4.83 8.20 11.37
N MET A 182 4.08 7.24 11.87
CA MET A 182 2.90 7.49 12.67
C MET A 182 2.84 6.53 13.84
N LEU A 183 2.52 7.07 15.00
CA LEU A 183 2.25 6.33 16.21
C LEU A 183 0.86 6.74 16.72
N ALA A 184 0.05 5.77 17.07
CA ALA A 184 -1.25 5.99 17.69
C ALA A 184 -1.42 5.06 18.88
N ASN A 185 -1.93 5.60 19.99
CA ASN A 185 -2.28 4.87 21.21
C ASN A 185 -3.81 4.74 21.38
N ALA A 186 -4.53 4.72 20.28
CA ALA A 186 -5.97 4.55 20.24
C ALA A 186 -6.31 3.18 19.65
N PRO A 187 -7.40 2.54 20.13
CA PRO A 187 -7.90 1.33 19.50
C PRO A 187 -8.22 1.59 18.03
N SER A 188 -7.94 0.60 17.18
CA SER A 188 -8.47 0.60 15.83
C SER A 188 -9.99 0.70 15.92
N ALA A 189 -10.58 1.81 15.50
CA ALA A 189 -12.01 1.98 15.53
C ALA A 189 -12.64 0.93 14.60
N LYS A 190 -13.29 -0.08 15.17
CA LYS A 190 -14.09 -1.05 14.40
C LYS A 190 -15.32 -0.38 13.75
N GLU A 191 -15.63 0.85 14.15
CA GLU A 191 -16.81 1.59 13.70
C GLU A 191 -16.63 2.35 12.39
N ASP A 192 -15.38 2.56 11.94
CA ASP A 192 -15.09 3.16 10.62
C ASP A 192 -14.81 2.09 9.53
N ALA A 193 -15.22 0.86 9.75
CA ALA A 193 -15.26 -0.14 8.71
C ALA A 193 -16.36 0.24 7.72
N ASP A 194 -15.99 0.93 6.64
CA ASP A 194 -16.84 0.94 5.47
C ASP A 194 -16.99 -0.51 4.97
N GLU A 195 -17.95 -0.76 4.11
CA GLU A 195 -18.23 -2.09 3.54
C GLU A 195 -17.01 -2.73 2.85
N THR A 196 -15.90 -2.00 2.72
CA THR A 196 -14.63 -2.42 2.09
C THR A 196 -13.55 -2.83 3.11
N GLY A 197 -13.88 -2.86 4.42
CA GLY A 197 -12.94 -3.19 5.50
C GLY A 197 -12.15 -1.99 6.01
N ALA A 198 -12.10 -1.84 7.33
CA ALA A 198 -11.48 -0.70 8.01
C ALA A 198 -10.09 -0.40 7.46
N LYS A 199 -9.97 0.66 6.70
CA LYS A 199 -8.67 1.26 6.44
C LYS A 199 -8.17 1.78 7.78
N SER A 200 -7.09 1.19 8.29
CA SER A 200 -6.46 1.70 9.49
C SER A 200 -6.13 3.18 9.29
N PHE A 201 -6.12 3.97 10.35
CA PHE A 201 -5.67 5.37 10.32
C PHE A 201 -4.35 5.54 9.55
N VAL A 202 -3.47 4.57 9.68
CA VAL A 202 -2.20 4.42 8.97
C VAL A 202 -2.38 4.35 7.44
N GLN A 203 -3.35 3.59 6.94
CA GLN A 203 -3.62 3.52 5.50
C GLN A 203 -4.23 4.81 4.96
N ARG A 204 -5.05 5.51 5.75
CA ARG A 204 -5.59 6.82 5.37
C ARG A 204 -4.46 7.85 5.18
N MET A 205 -3.51 7.91 6.10
CA MET A 205 -2.36 8.83 5.97
C MET A 205 -1.54 8.61 4.71
N ARG A 206 -1.37 7.36 4.29
CA ARG A 206 -0.69 7.09 3.02
C ARG A 206 -1.42 7.71 1.83
N TYR A 207 -2.76 7.61 1.79
CA TYR A 207 -3.55 8.22 0.72
C TYR A 207 -3.42 9.74 0.73
N GLU A 208 -3.39 10.37 1.89
CA GLU A 208 -3.17 11.82 2.01
C GLU A 208 -1.77 12.24 1.53
N MET A 209 -0.75 11.41 1.79
CA MET A 209 0.61 11.67 1.28
C MET A 209 0.67 11.53 -0.25
N ASP A 210 0.02 10.52 -0.83
CA ASP A 210 -0.09 10.39 -2.28
C ASP A 210 -0.70 11.65 -2.89
N ASP A 211 -1.70 12.24 -2.24
CA ASP A 211 -2.37 13.45 -2.70
C ASP A 211 -1.45 14.68 -2.76
N VAL A 212 -0.48 14.76 -1.87
CA VAL A 212 0.50 15.87 -1.81
C VAL A 212 1.59 15.74 -2.88
N TYR A 213 2.04 14.52 -3.15
CA TYR A 213 3.23 14.28 -3.98
C TYR A 213 2.91 13.94 -5.44
N LEU A 214 1.72 13.43 -5.74
CA LEU A 214 1.34 13.08 -7.11
C LEU A 214 1.00 14.30 -7.96
N LYS A 215 1.55 14.35 -9.18
CA LYS A 215 1.32 15.43 -10.16
C LYS A 215 1.00 14.84 -11.53
N ALA A 216 0.12 15.50 -12.27
CA ALA A 216 -0.30 15.03 -13.59
C ALA A 216 0.80 15.11 -14.68
N GLU A 217 1.94 15.71 -14.40
CA GLU A 217 3.03 15.92 -15.36
C GLU A 217 3.76 14.63 -15.72
N ASP A 218 3.83 13.66 -14.79
CA ASP A 218 4.59 12.41 -14.94
C ASP A 218 3.68 11.17 -15.06
N VAL A 219 2.49 11.34 -15.63
CA VAL A 219 1.53 10.26 -15.84
C VAL A 219 2.02 9.28 -16.91
N GLN A 220 1.79 8.01 -16.71
CA GLN A 220 2.12 6.93 -17.65
C GLN A 220 0.90 6.02 -17.86
N LEU A 221 0.88 5.35 -19.03
CA LEU A 221 -0.02 4.22 -19.29
C LEU A 221 0.78 2.93 -19.17
N GLU A 222 0.44 2.12 -18.21
CA GLU A 222 1.06 0.81 -18.00
C GLU A 222 0.06 -0.30 -18.35
N ARG A 223 0.51 -1.32 -19.08
CA ARG A 223 -0.32 -2.51 -19.33
C ARG A 223 -0.66 -3.17 -18.00
N ILE A 224 -1.90 -3.67 -17.90
CA ILE A 224 -2.33 -4.42 -16.73
C ILE A 224 -1.48 -5.66 -16.59
N ASN A 225 -0.99 -5.90 -15.37
CA ASN A 225 -0.17 -7.03 -14.96
C ASN A 225 -0.45 -7.39 -13.47
N ASP A 226 0.23 -8.40 -12.96
CA ASP A 226 0.10 -8.87 -11.58
C ASP A 226 0.47 -7.82 -10.52
N ALA A 227 1.38 -6.90 -10.84
CA ALA A 227 1.80 -5.85 -9.91
C ALA A 227 0.77 -4.72 -9.76
N ASN A 228 -0.03 -4.41 -10.81
CA ASN A 228 -0.92 -3.24 -10.80
C ASN A 228 -2.42 -3.58 -10.80
N VAL A 229 -2.83 -4.81 -11.15
CA VAL A 229 -4.25 -5.19 -11.29
C VAL A 229 -5.06 -4.93 -10.02
N TYR A 230 -4.55 -5.31 -8.85
CA TYR A 230 -5.26 -5.10 -7.58
C TYR A 230 -5.39 -3.63 -7.20
N SER A 231 -4.42 -2.80 -7.58
CA SER A 231 -4.50 -1.35 -7.39
C SER A 231 -5.58 -0.73 -8.27
N VAL A 232 -5.67 -1.17 -9.53
CA VAL A 232 -6.71 -0.72 -10.48
C VAL A 232 -8.11 -1.14 -10.03
N LEU A 233 -8.29 -2.36 -9.53
CA LEU A 233 -9.59 -2.84 -9.01
C LEU A 233 -10.12 -2.03 -7.82
N LYS A 234 -9.25 -1.33 -7.08
CA LYS A 234 -9.62 -0.50 -5.93
C LYS A 234 -9.94 0.95 -6.29
N LEU A 235 -9.70 1.38 -7.52
CA LEU A 235 -10.03 2.72 -7.97
C LEU A 235 -11.55 2.88 -8.08
N ALA A 236 -12.04 4.05 -7.68
CA ALA A 236 -13.46 4.36 -7.71
C ALA A 236 -13.68 5.83 -8.10
N VAL A 237 -14.69 6.10 -8.88
CA VAL A 237 -15.21 7.45 -9.13
C VAL A 237 -16.12 7.90 -7.98
N ASN A 238 -16.54 9.18 -7.97
CA ASN A 238 -17.53 9.65 -7.02
C ASN A 238 -18.90 8.97 -7.27
N GLU A 239 -19.76 8.96 -6.26
CA GLU A 239 -21.06 8.28 -6.33
C GLU A 239 -21.95 8.79 -7.48
N ASP A 240 -21.94 10.08 -7.73
CA ASP A 240 -22.66 10.75 -8.80
C ASP A 240 -22.10 10.47 -10.22
N GLN A 241 -20.97 9.80 -10.31
CA GLN A 241 -20.29 9.44 -11.56
C GLN A 241 -20.36 7.95 -11.87
N GLN A 242 -20.88 7.13 -10.97
CA GLN A 242 -20.90 5.67 -11.14
C GLN A 242 -21.75 5.19 -12.33
N GLU A 243 -22.73 5.99 -12.75
CA GLU A 243 -23.54 5.70 -13.93
C GLU A 243 -22.82 6.04 -15.24
N PHE A 244 -21.78 6.89 -15.23
CA PHE A 244 -21.06 7.32 -16.41
C PHE A 244 -19.95 6.38 -16.89
N VAL A 245 -19.54 5.42 -16.06
CA VAL A 245 -18.47 4.48 -16.41
C VAL A 245 -18.66 3.14 -15.70
N ALA A 246 -18.52 2.05 -16.45
CA ALA A 246 -18.55 0.71 -15.87
C ALA A 246 -17.42 0.51 -14.85
N GLY A 247 -17.65 -0.35 -13.85
CA GLY A 247 -16.65 -0.74 -12.89
C GLY A 247 -15.39 -1.33 -13.54
N ASN A 248 -14.24 -1.16 -12.87
CA ASN A 248 -12.99 -1.67 -13.42
C ASN A 248 -12.94 -3.20 -13.48
N ASP A 249 -13.66 -3.90 -12.61
CA ASP A 249 -13.83 -5.34 -12.60
C ASP A 249 -14.55 -5.82 -13.90
N ILE A 250 -15.65 -5.17 -14.26
CA ILE A 250 -16.37 -5.43 -15.51
C ILE A 250 -15.47 -5.12 -16.71
N SER A 251 -14.80 -3.97 -16.70
CA SER A 251 -13.93 -3.52 -17.78
C SER A 251 -12.76 -4.46 -18.04
N LEU A 252 -12.17 -5.02 -16.98
CA LEU A 252 -11.10 -6.00 -17.06
C LEU A 252 -11.59 -7.37 -17.53
N ALA A 253 -12.81 -7.78 -17.13
CA ALA A 253 -13.42 -9.01 -17.60
C ALA A 253 -13.73 -8.93 -19.11
N GLU A 254 -14.27 -7.81 -19.59
CA GLU A 254 -14.50 -7.56 -21.01
C GLU A 254 -13.17 -7.53 -21.81
N ALA A 255 -12.14 -6.87 -21.28
CA ALA A 255 -10.83 -6.85 -21.91
C ALA A 255 -10.20 -8.24 -22.02
N ALA A 256 -10.46 -9.12 -21.07
CA ALA A 256 -10.00 -10.52 -21.13
C ALA A 256 -10.75 -11.35 -22.18
N ALA A 257 -11.97 -10.96 -22.53
CA ALA A 257 -12.81 -11.67 -23.49
C ALA A 257 -12.69 -11.14 -24.93
N LEU A 258 -12.21 -9.92 -25.13
CA LEU A 258 -12.19 -9.22 -26.41
C LEU A 258 -10.76 -8.94 -26.87
N GLU A 259 -10.38 -9.48 -28.01
CA GLU A 259 -9.00 -9.44 -28.54
C GLU A 259 -8.47 -8.02 -28.78
N ASN A 260 -9.36 -7.10 -29.17
CA ASN A 260 -9.00 -5.71 -29.51
C ASN A 260 -9.07 -4.76 -28.30
N ALA A 261 -9.49 -5.25 -27.12
CA ALA A 261 -9.58 -4.47 -25.90
C ALA A 261 -8.25 -4.44 -25.15
N LEU A 262 -7.76 -3.25 -24.89
CA LEU A 262 -6.42 -3.01 -24.38
C LEU A 262 -6.50 -2.22 -23.06
N PRO A 263 -6.50 -2.91 -21.91
CA PRO A 263 -6.59 -2.26 -20.61
C PRO A 263 -5.23 -1.71 -20.16
N TYR A 264 -5.27 -0.49 -19.59
CA TYR A 264 -4.13 0.20 -19.03
C TYR A 264 -4.43 0.74 -17.63
N ALA A 265 -3.49 0.60 -16.72
CA ALA A 265 -3.42 1.43 -15.52
C ALA A 265 -2.91 2.82 -15.94
N VAL A 266 -3.58 3.85 -15.48
CA VAL A 266 -3.03 5.21 -15.49
C VAL A 266 -2.24 5.36 -14.20
N THR A 267 -0.92 5.47 -14.31
CA THR A 267 -0.04 5.51 -13.14
C THR A 267 0.76 6.81 -13.08
N GLN A 268 1.13 7.19 -11.89
CA GLN A 268 2.14 8.22 -11.65
C GLN A 268 3.05 7.73 -10.55
N ASN A 269 4.34 7.57 -10.88
CA ASN A 269 5.34 7.03 -9.95
C ASN A 269 4.95 5.66 -9.33
N GLY A 270 4.38 4.78 -10.15
CA GLY A 270 3.92 3.45 -9.72
C GLY A 270 2.60 3.45 -8.92
N VAL A 271 2.00 4.63 -8.67
CA VAL A 271 0.68 4.74 -8.04
C VAL A 271 -0.40 4.74 -9.11
N ALA A 272 -1.35 3.81 -9.03
CA ALA A 272 -2.51 3.81 -9.89
C ALA A 272 -3.44 4.99 -9.52
N VAL A 273 -3.62 5.92 -10.45
CA VAL A 273 -4.49 7.11 -10.29
C VAL A 273 -5.74 7.02 -11.14
N GLY A 274 -5.78 6.10 -12.10
CA GLY A 274 -6.91 5.90 -13.00
C GLY A 274 -6.77 4.61 -13.81
N PHE A 275 -7.73 4.41 -14.69
CA PHE A 275 -7.78 3.28 -15.60
C PHE A 275 -8.24 3.76 -16.98
N ALA A 276 -7.67 3.19 -18.03
CA ALA A 276 -8.08 3.41 -19.41
C ALA A 276 -8.27 2.06 -20.12
N LEU A 277 -9.35 1.94 -20.89
CA LEU A 277 -9.61 0.82 -21.78
C LEU A 277 -9.65 1.35 -23.21
N LEU A 278 -8.68 0.94 -24.02
CA LEU A 278 -8.63 1.28 -25.44
C LEU A 278 -9.16 0.11 -26.26
N ASN A 279 -9.78 0.41 -27.39
CA ASN A 279 -10.16 -0.54 -28.40
C ASN A 279 -9.43 -0.20 -29.70
N ALA A 280 -8.72 -1.15 -30.29
CA ALA A 280 -7.95 -0.96 -31.52
C ALA A 280 -8.25 -2.10 -32.51
N ASP A 281 -9.37 -1.98 -33.22
CA ASP A 281 -9.75 -2.88 -34.31
C ASP A 281 -9.13 -2.38 -35.63
N LYS A 282 -7.95 -2.90 -35.92
CA LYS A 282 -7.19 -2.54 -37.13
C LYS A 282 -7.88 -2.96 -38.42
N ASP A 283 -8.62 -4.06 -38.42
CA ASP A 283 -9.27 -4.61 -39.60
C ASP A 283 -10.45 -3.73 -40.01
N ARG A 284 -11.12 -3.12 -39.04
CA ARG A 284 -12.23 -2.18 -39.28
C ARG A 284 -11.80 -0.72 -39.26
N GLY A 285 -10.56 -0.43 -38.94
CA GLY A 285 -10.06 0.93 -38.76
C GLY A 285 -10.72 1.70 -37.61
N VAL A 286 -11.18 0.99 -36.58
CA VAL A 286 -11.84 1.59 -35.41
C VAL A 286 -10.84 1.68 -34.28
N TYR A 287 -10.60 2.90 -33.84
CA TYR A 287 -9.72 3.19 -32.71
C TYR A 287 -10.45 4.07 -31.68
N GLU A 288 -10.68 3.53 -30.50
CA GLU A 288 -11.57 4.13 -29.54
C GLU A 288 -10.92 4.16 -28.14
N ILE A 289 -11.14 5.26 -27.43
CA ILE A 289 -10.92 5.32 -25.99
C ILE A 289 -12.24 4.86 -25.38
N TRP A 290 -12.35 3.55 -25.17
CA TRP A 290 -13.61 2.94 -24.76
C TRP A 290 -14.03 3.33 -23.36
N ARG A 291 -13.04 3.42 -22.44
CA ARG A 291 -13.28 3.90 -21.07
C ARG A 291 -12.08 4.67 -20.56
N LEU A 292 -12.35 5.70 -19.80
CA LEU A 292 -11.34 6.42 -19.02
C LEU A 292 -11.97 6.84 -17.70
N MET A 293 -11.34 6.46 -16.61
CA MET A 293 -11.70 6.93 -15.28
C MET A 293 -10.47 7.40 -14.52
N ILE A 294 -10.64 8.41 -13.68
CA ILE A 294 -9.69 8.85 -12.69
C ILE A 294 -10.31 8.65 -11.31
N ASP A 295 -9.58 8.03 -10.42
CA ASP A 295 -10.03 7.82 -9.04
C ASP A 295 -10.43 9.16 -8.38
N LYS A 296 -11.51 9.14 -7.63
CA LYS A 296 -12.10 10.33 -6.97
C LYS A 296 -11.10 11.17 -6.19
N ARG A 297 -10.04 10.57 -5.65
CA ARG A 297 -8.95 11.25 -4.91
C ARG A 297 -8.07 12.13 -5.81
N PHE A 298 -7.98 11.78 -7.09
CA PHE A 298 -7.05 12.38 -8.04
C PHE A 298 -7.75 13.22 -9.11
N GLN A 299 -9.07 13.35 -9.06
CA GLN A 299 -9.83 14.20 -9.96
C GLN A 299 -9.50 15.68 -9.78
N HIS A 300 -9.81 16.50 -10.77
CA HIS A 300 -9.58 17.95 -10.80
C HIS A 300 -8.11 18.42 -10.68
N LYS A 301 -7.14 17.49 -10.80
CA LYS A 301 -5.69 17.75 -10.72
C LYS A 301 -4.96 17.61 -12.05
N GLY A 302 -5.70 17.49 -13.15
CA GLY A 302 -5.15 17.36 -14.50
C GLY A 302 -4.89 15.93 -14.96
N PHE A 303 -5.01 14.91 -14.11
CA PHE A 303 -4.74 13.51 -14.46
C PHE A 303 -5.59 13.00 -15.62
N GLY A 304 -6.88 13.35 -15.68
CA GLY A 304 -7.75 12.97 -16.77
C GLY A 304 -7.27 13.51 -18.12
N THR A 305 -6.89 14.78 -18.16
CA THR A 305 -6.34 15.40 -19.36
C THR A 305 -5.01 14.77 -19.80
N ALA A 306 -4.13 14.47 -18.85
CA ALA A 306 -2.85 13.80 -19.12
C ALA A 306 -3.08 12.38 -19.66
N ALA A 307 -3.95 11.59 -19.01
CA ALA A 307 -4.30 10.24 -19.43
C ALA A 307 -4.93 10.20 -20.83
N MET A 308 -5.84 11.15 -21.16
CA MET A 308 -6.40 11.28 -22.49
C MET A 308 -5.35 11.52 -23.56
N LYS A 309 -4.40 12.44 -23.31
CA LYS A 309 -3.31 12.71 -24.26
C LYS A 309 -2.45 11.47 -24.51
N LEU A 310 -2.16 10.71 -23.46
CA LEU A 310 -1.42 9.46 -23.57
C LEU A 310 -2.21 8.39 -24.33
N ALA A 311 -3.51 8.25 -24.07
CA ALA A 311 -4.39 7.34 -24.78
C ALA A 311 -4.47 7.67 -26.28
N MET A 312 -4.62 8.94 -26.63
CA MET A 312 -4.57 9.42 -28.01
C MET A 312 -3.23 9.10 -28.69
N ALA A 313 -2.12 9.38 -27.99
CA ALA A 313 -0.77 9.07 -28.48
C ALA A 313 -0.56 7.56 -28.69
N GLU A 314 -1.09 6.73 -27.81
CA GLU A 314 -1.01 5.27 -27.91
C GLU A 314 -1.83 4.74 -29.09
N LEU A 315 -3.07 5.24 -29.31
CA LEU A 315 -3.86 4.91 -30.50
C LEU A 315 -3.16 5.34 -31.79
N LYS A 316 -2.58 6.55 -31.81
CA LYS A 316 -1.77 7.01 -32.94
C LYS A 316 -0.58 6.09 -33.20
N ARG A 317 0.13 5.65 -32.18
CA ARG A 317 1.23 4.68 -32.28
C ARG A 317 0.78 3.34 -32.89
N MET A 318 -0.47 2.96 -32.66
CA MET A 318 -1.08 1.76 -33.23
C MET A 318 -1.52 1.93 -34.69
N GLY A 319 -1.45 3.15 -35.23
CA GLY A 319 -1.78 3.48 -36.62
C GLY A 319 -3.12 4.18 -36.79
N ALA A 320 -3.74 4.68 -35.71
CA ALA A 320 -4.96 5.46 -35.81
C ALA A 320 -4.70 6.83 -36.45
N GLU A 321 -5.53 7.24 -37.40
CA GLU A 321 -5.59 8.62 -37.90
C GLU A 321 -6.59 9.45 -37.08
N LYS A 322 -7.56 8.78 -36.46
CA LYS A 322 -8.60 9.38 -35.63
C LYS A 322 -8.81 8.55 -34.36
N ALA A 323 -9.19 9.24 -33.30
CA ALA A 323 -9.66 8.62 -32.05
C ALA A 323 -11.15 8.88 -31.87
N GLN A 324 -11.89 7.87 -31.45
CA GLN A 324 -13.30 7.99 -31.08
C GLN A 324 -13.45 7.80 -29.55
N ILE A 325 -14.51 8.38 -29.00
CA ILE A 325 -14.98 8.16 -27.65
C ILE A 325 -16.49 8.32 -27.61
N SER A 326 -17.18 7.51 -26.82
CA SER A 326 -18.58 7.71 -26.48
C SER A 326 -18.70 8.38 -25.10
N VAL A 327 -19.76 9.16 -24.90
CA VAL A 327 -19.99 9.87 -23.65
C VAL A 327 -21.48 10.06 -23.40
N GLU A 328 -21.92 9.86 -22.17
CA GLU A 328 -23.26 10.25 -21.77
C GLU A 328 -23.41 11.77 -21.75
N ILE A 329 -24.55 12.28 -22.29
CA ILE A 329 -24.79 13.73 -22.45
C ILE A 329 -24.76 14.44 -21.06
N GLY A 330 -25.13 13.75 -19.99
CA GLY A 330 -25.08 14.28 -18.63
C GLY A 330 -23.66 14.48 -18.06
N ASN A 331 -22.63 13.90 -18.68
CA ASN A 331 -21.25 14.02 -18.23
C ASN A 331 -20.57 15.28 -18.81
N GLU A 332 -21.07 16.45 -18.38
CA GLU A 332 -20.60 17.75 -18.87
C GLU A 332 -19.09 17.97 -18.65
N ALA A 333 -18.56 17.49 -17.55
CA ALA A 333 -17.14 17.62 -17.23
C ALA A 333 -16.24 16.86 -18.22
N ALA A 334 -16.60 15.64 -18.58
CA ALA A 334 -15.89 14.84 -19.56
C ALA A 334 -16.02 15.46 -20.97
N ILE A 335 -17.22 15.87 -21.36
CA ILE A 335 -17.48 16.54 -22.65
C ILE A 335 -16.60 17.78 -22.78
N ALA A 336 -16.56 18.64 -21.77
CA ALA A 336 -15.74 19.85 -21.79
C ALA A 336 -14.23 19.53 -21.89
N MET A 337 -13.76 18.47 -21.25
CA MET A 337 -12.38 18.01 -21.37
C MET A 337 -12.08 17.49 -22.78
N TYR A 338 -12.96 16.66 -23.36
CA TYR A 338 -12.78 16.12 -24.71
C TYR A 338 -12.77 17.23 -25.78
N GLN A 339 -13.67 18.20 -25.65
CA GLN A 339 -13.69 19.37 -26.54
C GLN A 339 -12.39 20.18 -26.49
N LYS A 340 -11.85 20.41 -25.30
CA LYS A 340 -10.54 21.08 -25.15
C LYS A 340 -9.38 20.31 -25.77
N LEU A 341 -9.51 18.99 -25.92
CA LEU A 341 -8.53 18.12 -26.56
C LEU A 341 -8.77 17.95 -28.07
N GLY A 342 -9.77 18.63 -28.62
CA GLY A 342 -10.04 18.64 -30.07
C GLY A 342 -11.13 17.67 -30.50
N PHE A 343 -11.79 16.97 -29.61
CA PHE A 343 -12.92 16.12 -29.96
C PHE A 343 -14.15 16.96 -30.30
N SER A 344 -14.89 16.51 -31.29
CA SER A 344 -16.18 17.09 -31.71
C SER A 344 -17.23 16.00 -31.84
N PHE A 345 -18.49 16.36 -31.61
CA PHE A 345 -19.61 15.44 -31.80
C PHE A 345 -19.75 15.01 -33.24
N THR A 346 -19.93 13.71 -33.48
CA THR A 346 -20.15 13.14 -34.84
C THR A 346 -21.60 13.17 -35.27
N GLY A 347 -22.53 13.40 -34.34
CA GLY A 347 -23.96 13.25 -34.52
C GLY A 347 -24.48 11.82 -34.33
N ARG A 348 -23.58 10.84 -34.16
CA ARG A 348 -23.95 9.44 -33.84
C ARG A 348 -24.33 9.31 -32.37
N MET A 349 -25.42 8.60 -32.10
CA MET A 349 -25.91 8.22 -30.80
C MET A 349 -26.13 6.71 -30.73
N GLU A 350 -25.62 6.03 -29.72
CA GLU A 350 -25.89 4.61 -29.46
C GLU A 350 -26.01 4.38 -27.96
N TYR A 351 -26.99 3.58 -27.59
CA TYR A 351 -27.24 3.19 -26.17
C TYR A 351 -27.35 4.35 -25.15
N GLY A 352 -27.74 5.55 -25.65
CA GLY A 352 -27.83 6.77 -24.82
C GLY A 352 -26.56 7.62 -24.79
N GLU A 353 -25.48 7.17 -25.41
CA GLU A 353 -24.20 7.88 -25.46
C GLU A 353 -24.02 8.59 -26.81
N ALA A 354 -23.41 9.77 -26.77
CA ALA A 354 -23.03 10.54 -27.95
C ALA A 354 -21.57 10.23 -28.33
N TYR A 355 -21.33 9.98 -29.63
CA TYR A 355 -19.98 9.76 -30.12
C TYR A 355 -19.28 11.08 -30.47
N MET A 356 -18.03 11.17 -30.00
CA MET A 356 -17.12 12.26 -30.36
C MET A 356 -15.87 11.70 -31.05
N GLU A 357 -15.27 12.51 -31.91
CA GLU A 357 -14.12 12.15 -32.75
C GLU A 357 -13.07 13.27 -32.74
N CYS A 358 -11.80 12.89 -32.81
CA CYS A 358 -10.66 13.81 -32.93
C CYS A 358 -9.64 13.25 -33.93
N GLU A 359 -9.06 14.09 -34.79
CA GLU A 359 -7.88 13.76 -35.60
C GLU A 359 -6.65 13.63 -34.69
N LEU A 360 -5.75 12.66 -34.94
CA LEU A 360 -4.58 12.35 -34.12
C LEU A 360 -3.25 12.85 -34.69
#